data_f413aba7cc3dab5f55971a24d5712975
#
_entry.id   f413aba7cc3dab5f55971a24d5712975
#
_cell.length_a   1.000
_cell.length_b   1.000
_cell.length_c   1.000
_cell.angle_alpha   90.00
_cell.angle_beta   90.00
_cell.angle_gamma   90.00
#
_symmetry.space_group_name_H-M   'P 1'
#
loop_
_entity.id
_entity.type
_entity.pdbx_description
1 polymer ?
#
loop_
_entity_poly.entity_id
_entity_poly.type
_entity_poly.pdbx_seq_one_letter_code
_entity_poly.pdbx_strand_id
1 'polypeptide(L)'
;MLEHVKWFTDPKPFPTHYELLFSLPVILSFALGLVAIGIAFSIQHNIAEPRVLRVLERFAGYGPLVLRLHLGVALVVAAIFDLLFVPSLHLEEKGALGAAILVLEGIAGVSLLLGLATRAGAIVLAVLGVIAMQPFDFESILEQVHILGIAVFLFLIGGGRLSLDRVRGVQPPIEHDLVPMAALGALRILMGFGIAYTALTEKLLDPALAQSLIERYPQVALNRYVGVSDAAFIWAAGTTELTIGLVIMSGQLTRPVMAVGAVLFTSTLFVFGWAELLGHLPFFGIMFLLFIAPSADPSRVRRALRPAA
;
A
#
# COMPACT_ATOMS: atom_id res chain seq x y z
N MET A 1 16.48 -2.28 3.36
CA MET A 1 15.54 -1.62 2.47
C MET A 1 15.17 -0.30 3.13
N LEU A 2 15.19 0.77 2.39
CA LEU A 2 14.90 2.11 2.90
C LEU A 2 13.43 2.39 2.58
N GLU A 3 12.51 2.04 3.46
CA GLU A 3 11.07 2.26 3.30
C GLU A 3 10.74 3.76 3.10
N HIS A 4 9.58 4.24 3.42
CA HIS A 4 9.17 5.64 3.25
C HIS A 4 10.11 6.62 3.97
N VAL A 5 11.03 7.20 3.25
CA VAL A 5 12.07 8.09 3.81
C VAL A 5 11.44 9.33 4.45
N LYS A 6 10.41 9.89 3.80
CA LYS A 6 9.67 11.09 4.28
C LYS A 6 8.98 10.90 5.64
N TRP A 7 8.75 9.68 6.10
CA TRP A 7 8.17 9.46 7.42
C TRP A 7 9.18 9.70 8.56
N PHE A 8 10.46 9.66 8.26
CA PHE A 8 11.54 9.71 9.24
C PHE A 8 12.53 10.84 9.04
N THR A 9 12.44 11.55 7.90
CA THR A 9 13.28 12.69 7.56
C THR A 9 12.45 13.83 7.00
N ASP A 10 12.83 15.10 7.29
CA ASP A 10 12.17 16.26 6.71
C ASP A 10 12.48 16.33 5.21
N PRO A 11 11.48 16.26 4.32
CA PRO A 11 11.71 16.34 2.88
C PRO A 11 11.93 17.78 2.37
N LYS A 12 11.63 18.82 3.14
CA LYS A 12 11.69 20.24 2.68
C LYS A 12 13.03 20.67 2.08
N PRO A 13 14.20 20.22 2.63
CA PRO A 13 15.50 20.56 2.02
C PRO A 13 15.81 19.79 0.74
N PHE A 14 15.02 18.80 0.39
CA PHE A 14 15.28 17.81 -0.65
C PHE A 14 14.16 17.82 -1.69
N PRO A 15 14.21 18.67 -2.72
CA PRO A 15 13.23 18.68 -3.79
C PRO A 15 13.40 17.47 -4.71
N THR A 16 12.30 16.91 -5.19
CA THR A 16 12.34 15.82 -6.17
C THR A 16 12.90 16.32 -7.52
N HIS A 17 13.96 15.71 -8.00
CA HIS A 17 14.68 16.04 -9.22
C HIS A 17 14.09 15.33 -10.44
N TYR A 18 12.94 15.78 -10.94
CA TYR A 18 12.25 15.16 -12.08
C TYR A 18 13.08 15.14 -13.36
N GLU A 19 14.09 16.01 -13.51
CA GLU A 19 15.07 15.98 -14.61
C GLU A 19 15.90 14.69 -14.65
N LEU A 20 16.04 13.99 -13.50
CA LEU A 20 16.73 12.70 -13.43
C LEU A 20 15.92 11.55 -14.01
N LEU A 21 14.63 11.74 -14.34
CA LEU A 21 13.76 10.68 -14.88
C LEU A 21 14.35 10.01 -16.12
N PHE A 22 15.07 10.78 -16.94
CA PHE A 22 15.75 10.28 -18.15
C PHE A 22 17.24 9.99 -17.93
N SER A 23 17.72 9.98 -16.69
CA SER A 23 19.08 9.58 -16.36
C SER A 23 19.30 8.09 -16.57
N LEU A 24 20.52 7.69 -16.87
CA LEU A 24 20.86 6.29 -17.10
C LEU A 24 20.51 5.38 -15.91
N PRO A 25 20.77 5.74 -14.64
CA PRO A 25 20.38 4.91 -13.50
C PRO A 25 18.86 4.65 -13.42
N VAL A 26 18.04 5.66 -13.67
CA VAL A 26 16.57 5.53 -13.62
C VAL A 26 16.06 4.68 -14.79
N ILE A 27 16.57 4.92 -16.01
CA ILE A 27 16.23 4.10 -17.18
C ILE A 27 16.61 2.63 -16.95
N LEU A 28 17.78 2.36 -16.38
CA LEU A 28 18.21 1.00 -16.05
C LEU A 28 17.31 0.37 -14.98
N SER A 29 16.85 1.14 -14.00
CA SER A 29 15.92 0.65 -12.98
C SER A 29 14.59 0.21 -13.59
N PHE A 30 14.02 0.99 -14.52
CA PHE A 30 12.80 0.58 -15.25
C PHE A 30 13.05 -0.62 -16.15
N ALA A 31 14.19 -0.68 -16.85
CA ALA A 31 14.54 -1.83 -17.70
C ALA A 31 14.66 -3.11 -16.87
N LEU A 32 15.29 -3.06 -15.69
CA LEU A 32 15.38 -4.18 -14.76
C LEU A 32 13.99 -4.61 -14.26
N GLY A 33 13.11 -3.65 -13.96
CA GLY A 33 11.72 -3.93 -13.60
C GLY A 33 10.95 -4.66 -14.71
N LEU A 34 11.10 -4.25 -15.96
CA LEU A 34 10.48 -4.93 -17.11
C LEU A 34 11.03 -6.34 -17.32
N VAL A 35 12.35 -6.53 -17.16
CA VAL A 35 12.98 -7.86 -17.21
C VAL A 35 12.43 -8.75 -16.09
N ALA A 36 12.30 -8.21 -14.87
CA ALA A 36 11.73 -8.93 -13.74
C ALA A 36 10.27 -9.35 -13.98
N ILE A 37 9.45 -8.52 -14.62
CA ILE A 37 8.08 -8.88 -15.04
C ILE A 37 8.13 -10.05 -16.03
N GLY A 38 9.02 -10.02 -17.03
CA GLY A 38 9.18 -11.13 -17.99
C GLY A 38 9.59 -12.44 -17.32
N ILE A 39 10.52 -12.38 -16.38
CA ILE A 39 10.94 -13.53 -15.57
C ILE A 39 9.77 -14.04 -14.71
N ALA A 40 9.06 -13.15 -14.02
CA ALA A 40 7.92 -13.47 -13.17
C ALA A 40 6.79 -14.15 -13.98
N PHE A 41 6.52 -13.66 -15.19
CA PHE A 41 5.58 -14.26 -16.12
C PHE A 41 6.00 -15.69 -16.51
N SER A 42 7.27 -15.88 -16.86
CA SER A 42 7.80 -17.21 -17.21
C SER A 42 7.70 -18.18 -16.04
N ILE A 43 8.08 -17.77 -14.84
CA ILE A 43 8.00 -18.59 -13.63
C ILE A 43 6.55 -18.99 -13.35
N GLN A 44 5.62 -18.02 -13.36
CA GLN A 44 4.21 -18.27 -13.04
C GLN A 44 3.55 -19.26 -14.02
N HIS A 45 3.95 -19.26 -15.29
CA HIS A 45 3.40 -20.17 -16.29
C HIS A 45 3.98 -21.59 -16.20
N ASN A 46 5.19 -21.73 -15.68
CA ASN A 46 5.90 -23.01 -15.63
C ASN A 46 5.84 -23.71 -14.26
N ILE A 47 5.45 -22.98 -13.19
CA ILE A 47 5.40 -23.55 -11.84
C ILE A 47 3.95 -23.65 -11.37
N ALA A 48 3.53 -24.90 -11.07
CA ALA A 48 2.20 -25.13 -10.50
C ALA A 48 2.09 -24.57 -9.08
N GLU A 49 0.98 -23.90 -8.82
CA GLU A 49 0.70 -23.33 -7.49
C GLU A 49 0.59 -24.44 -6.42
N PRO A 50 1.30 -24.32 -5.27
CA PRO A 50 1.23 -25.28 -4.19
C PRO A 50 -0.20 -25.50 -3.67
N ARG A 51 -0.57 -26.76 -3.43
CA ARG A 51 -1.93 -27.10 -2.97
C ARG A 51 -2.31 -26.43 -1.65
N VAL A 52 -1.34 -26.19 -0.76
CA VAL A 52 -1.56 -25.54 0.53
C VAL A 52 -2.13 -24.11 0.37
N LEU A 53 -1.72 -23.38 -0.67
CA LEU A 53 -2.23 -22.02 -0.92
C LEU A 53 -3.72 -22.04 -1.30
N ARG A 54 -4.20 -23.10 -1.94
CA ARG A 54 -5.63 -23.26 -2.24
C ARG A 54 -6.50 -23.44 -0.98
N VAL A 55 -5.93 -24.02 0.08
CA VAL A 55 -6.64 -24.12 1.36
C VAL A 55 -6.83 -22.73 2.00
N LEU A 56 -5.90 -21.80 1.78
CA LEU A 56 -5.98 -20.44 2.31
C LEU A 56 -7.09 -19.61 1.65
N GLU A 57 -7.49 -19.92 0.42
CA GLU A 57 -8.55 -19.19 -0.30
C GLU A 57 -9.89 -19.15 0.45
N ARG A 58 -10.17 -20.17 1.29
CA ARG A 58 -11.37 -20.18 2.16
C ARG A 58 -11.46 -18.99 3.10
N PHE A 59 -10.32 -18.37 3.41
CA PHE A 59 -10.26 -17.18 4.27
C PHE A 59 -10.40 -15.87 3.51
N ALA A 60 -10.38 -15.87 2.17
CA ALA A 60 -10.49 -14.65 1.36
C ALA A 60 -11.81 -13.89 1.62
N GLY A 61 -12.88 -14.59 2.03
CA GLY A 61 -14.14 -13.97 2.44
C GLY A 61 -14.03 -13.08 3.70
N TYR A 62 -12.92 -13.14 4.43
CA TYR A 62 -12.61 -12.20 5.53
C TYR A 62 -11.80 -10.99 5.04
N GLY A 63 -11.42 -10.93 3.76
CA GLY A 63 -10.66 -9.82 3.19
C GLY A 63 -11.24 -8.43 3.50
N PRO A 64 -12.54 -8.18 3.31
CA PRO A 64 -13.15 -6.90 3.68
C PRO A 64 -12.99 -6.56 5.18
N LEU A 65 -13.12 -7.54 6.07
CA LEU A 65 -12.90 -7.36 7.50
C LEU A 65 -11.46 -6.98 7.78
N VAL A 66 -10.49 -7.72 7.22
CA VAL A 66 -9.07 -7.46 7.45
C VAL A 66 -8.69 -6.05 6.95
N LEU A 67 -9.10 -5.67 5.73
CA LEU A 67 -8.84 -4.34 5.20
C LEU A 67 -9.46 -3.24 6.06
N ARG A 68 -10.73 -3.42 6.50
CA ARG A 68 -11.41 -2.46 7.38
C ARG A 68 -10.70 -2.28 8.72
N LEU A 69 -10.25 -3.38 9.33
CA LEU A 69 -9.55 -3.32 10.61
C LEU A 69 -8.19 -2.64 10.48
N HIS A 70 -7.37 -3.04 9.50
CA HIS A 70 -6.04 -2.44 9.31
C HIS A 70 -6.13 -0.95 8.95
N LEU A 71 -6.94 -0.59 7.95
CA LEU A 71 -7.11 0.80 7.57
C LEU A 71 -7.84 1.60 8.65
N GLY A 72 -8.92 1.07 9.22
CA GLY A 72 -9.71 1.76 10.24
C GLY A 72 -8.93 2.06 11.51
N VAL A 73 -8.05 1.14 11.96
CA VAL A 73 -7.13 1.40 13.08
C VAL A 73 -6.14 2.48 12.69
N ALA A 74 -5.52 2.40 11.50
CA ALA A 74 -4.57 3.40 11.04
C ALA A 74 -5.19 4.81 11.01
N LEU A 75 -6.39 4.96 10.44
CA LEU A 75 -7.09 6.25 10.35
C LEU A 75 -7.48 6.81 11.73
N VAL A 76 -8.00 5.97 12.63
CA VAL A 76 -8.36 6.44 13.99
C VAL A 76 -7.12 6.86 14.76
N VAL A 77 -6.03 6.09 14.67
CA VAL A 77 -4.78 6.44 15.34
C VAL A 77 -4.17 7.69 14.72
N ALA A 78 -4.14 7.81 13.38
CA ALA A 78 -3.67 9.01 12.70
C ALA A 78 -4.48 10.24 13.15
N ALA A 79 -5.80 10.14 13.19
CA ALA A 79 -6.68 11.22 13.65
C ALA A 79 -6.43 11.63 15.11
N ILE A 80 -6.06 10.71 16.00
CA ILE A 80 -5.72 11.01 17.42
C ILE A 80 -4.40 11.80 17.52
N PHE A 81 -3.48 11.58 16.58
CA PHE A 81 -2.17 12.23 16.56
C PHE A 81 -2.07 13.41 15.57
N ASP A 82 -3.21 13.97 15.13
CA ASP A 82 -3.27 15.09 14.18
C ASP A 82 -2.54 14.82 12.84
N LEU A 83 -2.55 13.58 12.41
CA LEU A 83 -1.97 13.12 11.15
C LEU A 83 -3.06 12.84 10.12
N LEU A 84 -2.72 12.91 8.83
CA LEU A 84 -3.55 12.42 7.74
C LEU A 84 -2.93 11.15 7.18
N PHE A 85 -3.57 10.01 7.35
CA PHE A 85 -3.20 8.69 6.83
C PHE A 85 -1.88 8.13 7.34
N VAL A 86 -0.80 8.92 7.34
CA VAL A 86 0.58 8.48 7.57
C VAL A 86 1.37 9.46 8.44
N PRO A 87 2.49 9.03 9.05
CA PRO A 87 3.23 9.82 10.03
C PRO A 87 3.79 11.16 9.53
N SER A 88 3.97 11.35 8.22
CA SER A 88 4.56 12.58 7.66
C SER A 88 3.56 13.69 7.35
N LEU A 89 2.25 13.39 7.32
CA LEU A 89 1.23 14.36 6.91
C LEU A 89 0.55 14.98 8.13
N HIS A 90 1.16 16.03 8.69
CA HIS A 90 0.66 16.72 9.87
C HIS A 90 -0.46 17.71 9.55
N LEU A 91 -1.61 17.60 10.23
CA LEU A 91 -2.80 18.44 10.05
C LEU A 91 -2.84 19.63 11.02
N GLU A 92 -2.06 19.61 12.10
CA GLU A 92 -2.07 20.60 13.18
C GLU A 92 -1.92 22.03 12.65
N GLU A 93 -1.05 22.26 11.69
CA GLU A 93 -0.79 23.59 11.12
C GLU A 93 -1.73 23.98 9.95
N LYS A 94 -2.71 23.15 9.60
CA LYS A 94 -3.58 23.34 8.43
C LYS A 94 -4.91 24.06 8.74
N GLY A 95 -5.03 24.62 9.96
CA GLY A 95 -6.17 25.43 10.37
C GLY A 95 -7.51 24.72 10.29
N ALA A 96 -8.58 25.46 9.93
CA ALA A 96 -9.94 24.91 9.86
C ALA A 96 -10.09 23.77 8.85
N LEU A 97 -9.34 23.80 7.74
CA LEU A 97 -9.35 22.72 6.75
C LEU A 97 -8.73 21.44 7.33
N GLY A 98 -7.60 21.56 8.04
CA GLY A 98 -6.97 20.44 8.73
C GLY A 98 -7.92 19.82 9.75
N ALA A 99 -8.59 20.62 10.57
CA ALA A 99 -9.56 20.14 11.54
C ALA A 99 -10.76 19.42 10.87
N ALA A 100 -11.25 19.92 9.74
CA ALA A 100 -12.33 19.26 8.99
C ALA A 100 -11.88 17.92 8.42
N ILE A 101 -10.67 17.83 7.83
CA ILE A 101 -10.07 16.60 7.32
C ILE A 101 -9.93 15.59 8.46
N LEU A 102 -9.39 15.98 9.61
CA LEU A 102 -9.20 15.16 10.80
C LEU A 102 -10.51 14.51 11.27
N VAL A 103 -11.56 15.31 11.39
CA VAL A 103 -12.89 14.81 11.79
C VAL A 103 -13.44 13.81 10.79
N LEU A 104 -13.34 14.09 9.49
CA LEU A 104 -13.82 13.19 8.44
C LEU A 104 -13.00 11.90 8.39
N GLU A 105 -11.69 11.96 8.59
CA GLU A 105 -10.82 10.80 8.67
C GLU A 105 -11.18 9.90 9.86
N GLY A 106 -11.34 10.50 11.04
CA GLY A 106 -11.75 9.79 12.25
C GLY A 106 -13.12 9.11 12.09
N ILE A 107 -14.11 9.81 11.52
CA ILE A 107 -15.43 9.25 11.21
C ILE A 107 -15.31 8.10 10.22
N ALA A 108 -14.53 8.24 9.15
CA ALA A 108 -14.29 7.17 8.18
C ALA A 108 -13.62 5.98 8.84
N GLY A 109 -12.61 6.20 9.68
CA GLY A 109 -11.92 5.16 10.44
C GLY A 109 -12.89 4.36 11.34
N VAL A 110 -13.69 5.02 12.16
CA VAL A 110 -14.70 4.38 13.01
C VAL A 110 -15.76 3.64 12.18
N SER A 111 -16.24 4.25 11.09
CA SER A 111 -17.17 3.63 10.14
C SER A 111 -16.62 2.30 9.61
N LEU A 112 -15.34 2.29 9.20
CA LEU A 112 -14.68 1.08 8.70
C LEU A 112 -14.49 0.05 9.81
N LEU A 113 -14.06 0.42 11.00
CA LEU A 113 -13.90 -0.52 12.13
C LEU A 113 -15.19 -1.26 12.43
N LEU A 114 -16.30 -0.53 12.52
CA LEU A 114 -17.62 -1.10 12.78
C LEU A 114 -18.21 -1.82 11.56
N GLY A 115 -17.69 -1.54 10.36
CA GLY A 115 -18.34 -1.96 9.12
C GLY A 115 -19.73 -1.37 8.95
N LEU A 116 -19.89 -0.13 9.37
CA LEU A 116 -21.13 0.63 9.30
C LEU A 116 -21.03 1.64 8.17
N ALA A 117 -21.97 1.60 7.22
CA ALA A 117 -21.95 2.46 6.03
C ALA A 117 -20.58 2.38 5.29
N THR A 118 -20.01 1.18 5.19
CA THR A 118 -18.66 0.93 4.68
C THR A 118 -18.40 1.59 3.32
N ARG A 119 -19.39 1.58 2.43
CA ARG A 119 -19.28 2.22 1.11
C ARG A 119 -19.22 3.74 1.19
N ALA A 120 -19.99 4.34 2.10
CA ALA A 120 -19.93 5.78 2.33
C ALA A 120 -18.57 6.17 2.91
N GLY A 121 -18.05 5.41 3.89
CA GLY A 121 -16.69 5.59 4.42
C GLY A 121 -15.62 5.50 3.31
N ALA A 122 -15.76 4.54 2.39
CA ALA A 122 -14.86 4.41 1.25
C ALA A 122 -14.91 5.63 0.31
N ILE A 123 -16.11 6.18 0.04
CA ILE A 123 -16.25 7.42 -0.75
C ILE A 123 -15.59 8.59 -0.01
N VAL A 124 -15.84 8.73 1.29
CA VAL A 124 -15.22 9.79 2.11
C VAL A 124 -13.70 9.72 1.99
N LEU A 125 -13.07 8.55 2.08
CA LEU A 125 -11.63 8.40 1.94
C LEU A 125 -11.13 8.82 0.55
N ALA A 126 -11.83 8.43 -0.52
CA ALA A 126 -11.46 8.84 -1.87
C ALA A 126 -11.56 10.37 -2.05
N VAL A 127 -12.59 11.00 -1.47
CA VAL A 127 -12.77 12.46 -1.49
C VAL A 127 -11.71 13.14 -0.64
N LEU A 128 -11.38 12.59 0.54
CA LEU A 128 -10.32 13.13 1.41
C LEU A 128 -8.97 13.14 0.72
N GLY A 129 -8.62 12.09 -0.04
CA GLY A 129 -7.39 12.06 -0.83
C GLY A 129 -7.31 13.23 -1.82
N VAL A 130 -8.43 13.58 -2.47
CA VAL A 130 -8.48 14.75 -3.38
C VAL A 130 -8.41 16.07 -2.61
N ILE A 131 -9.15 16.21 -1.52
CA ILE A 131 -9.14 17.43 -0.68
C ILE A 131 -7.74 17.67 -0.09
N ALA A 132 -7.07 16.61 0.30
CA ALA A 132 -5.74 16.66 0.89
C ALA A 132 -4.64 17.21 -0.05
N MET A 133 -4.86 17.16 -1.36
CA MET A 133 -3.96 17.78 -2.34
C MET A 133 -3.93 19.32 -2.24
N GLN A 134 -4.83 19.92 -1.49
CA GLN A 134 -4.83 21.36 -1.27
C GLN A 134 -3.88 21.80 -0.12
N PRO A 135 -3.89 21.16 1.08
CA PRO A 135 -2.96 21.48 2.16
C PRO A 135 -1.61 20.76 2.06
N PHE A 136 -1.51 19.71 1.25
CA PHE A 136 -0.29 18.93 1.02
C PHE A 136 0.04 18.91 -0.48
N ASP A 137 1.31 18.63 -0.80
CA ASP A 137 1.71 18.49 -2.19
C ASP A 137 1.13 17.22 -2.83
N PHE A 138 0.98 17.25 -4.16
CA PHE A 138 0.41 16.16 -4.94
C PHE A 138 1.22 14.85 -4.80
N GLU A 139 2.56 14.97 -4.72
CA GLU A 139 3.47 13.84 -4.61
C GLU A 139 3.22 13.06 -3.32
N SER A 140 3.19 13.74 -2.18
CA SER A 140 2.95 13.14 -0.87
C SER A 140 1.60 12.41 -0.78
N ILE A 141 0.57 12.94 -1.43
CA ILE A 141 -0.75 12.26 -1.48
C ILE A 141 -0.73 11.07 -2.44
N LEU A 142 -0.02 11.18 -3.56
CA LEU A 142 0.05 10.10 -4.56
C LEU A 142 0.84 8.88 -4.02
N GLU A 143 1.81 9.10 -3.14
CA GLU A 143 2.50 8.02 -2.43
C GLU A 143 1.53 7.18 -1.57
N GLN A 144 0.40 7.76 -1.11
CA GLN A 144 -0.61 7.08 -0.30
C GLN A 144 -1.77 6.47 -1.13
N VAL A 145 -1.61 6.35 -2.44
CA VAL A 145 -2.68 5.90 -3.35
C VAL A 145 -3.17 4.47 -3.06
N HIS A 146 -2.42 3.66 -2.33
CA HIS A 146 -2.84 2.35 -1.85
C HIS A 146 -4.09 2.41 -0.96
N ILE A 147 -4.31 3.52 -0.22
CA ILE A 147 -5.52 3.79 0.55
C ILE A 147 -6.74 3.90 -0.37
N LEU A 148 -6.59 4.57 -1.52
CA LEU A 148 -7.61 4.59 -2.56
C LEU A 148 -7.90 3.17 -3.08
N GLY A 149 -6.88 2.31 -3.18
CA GLY A 149 -7.05 0.89 -3.54
C GLY A 149 -7.97 0.17 -2.56
N ILE A 150 -7.78 0.36 -1.26
CA ILE A 150 -8.68 -0.19 -0.21
C ILE A 150 -10.08 0.43 -0.31
N ALA A 151 -10.18 1.73 -0.53
CA ALA A 151 -11.46 2.41 -0.69
C ALA A 151 -12.25 1.85 -1.87
N VAL A 152 -11.64 1.70 -3.05
CA VAL A 152 -12.26 1.08 -4.23
C VAL A 152 -12.69 -0.35 -3.93
N PHE A 153 -11.84 -1.16 -3.28
CA PHE A 153 -12.21 -2.52 -2.92
C PHE A 153 -13.44 -2.55 -2.00
N LEU A 154 -13.43 -1.76 -0.93
CA LEU A 154 -14.54 -1.72 0.04
C LEU A 154 -15.83 -1.11 -0.56
N PHE A 155 -15.70 -0.18 -1.49
CA PHE A 155 -16.85 0.34 -2.24
C PHE A 155 -17.50 -0.74 -3.11
N LEU A 156 -16.71 -1.54 -3.80
CA LEU A 156 -17.21 -2.60 -4.69
C LEU A 156 -17.74 -3.81 -3.90
N ILE A 157 -17.00 -4.28 -2.91
CA ILE A 157 -17.30 -5.52 -2.17
C ILE A 157 -18.19 -5.27 -0.94
N GLY A 158 -18.10 -4.08 -0.34
CA GLY A 158 -18.82 -3.74 0.90
C GLY A 158 -18.10 -4.20 2.17
N GLY A 159 -18.80 -4.11 3.31
CA GLY A 159 -18.24 -4.38 4.64
C GLY A 159 -17.87 -5.85 4.90
N GLY A 160 -18.41 -6.78 4.13
CA GLY A 160 -18.11 -8.20 4.25
C GLY A 160 -18.66 -8.84 5.54
N ARG A 161 -18.02 -9.94 5.96
CA ARG A 161 -18.37 -10.66 7.19
C ARG A 161 -18.11 -9.80 8.43
N LEU A 162 -18.88 -10.00 9.49
CA LEU A 162 -18.74 -9.28 10.76
C LEU A 162 -18.80 -7.75 10.61
N SER A 163 -19.71 -7.25 9.76
CA SER A 163 -20.01 -5.83 9.60
C SER A 163 -21.41 -5.49 10.09
N LEU A 164 -21.62 -4.27 10.58
CA LEU A 164 -22.95 -3.76 10.92
C LEU A 164 -23.82 -3.60 9.67
N ASP A 165 -23.21 -3.33 8.50
CA ASP A 165 -23.91 -3.31 7.22
C ASP A 165 -24.58 -4.66 6.94
N ARG A 166 -23.90 -5.77 7.25
CA ARG A 166 -24.46 -7.12 7.09
C ARG A 166 -25.65 -7.35 8.04
N VAL A 167 -25.49 -6.97 9.31
CA VAL A 167 -26.57 -7.10 10.31
C VAL A 167 -27.83 -6.34 9.89
N ARG A 168 -27.64 -5.18 9.20
CA ARG A 168 -28.74 -4.36 8.68
C ARG A 168 -29.27 -4.81 7.32
N GLY A 169 -28.75 -5.89 6.75
CA GLY A 169 -29.13 -6.36 5.41
C GLY A 169 -28.62 -5.47 4.26
N VAL A 170 -27.74 -4.49 4.54
CA VAL A 170 -27.16 -3.60 3.54
C VAL A 170 -25.94 -4.28 2.93
N GLN A 171 -26.15 -5.24 2.04
CA GLN A 171 -25.04 -5.85 1.30
C GLN A 171 -25.26 -5.67 -0.20
N PRO A 172 -24.21 -5.32 -0.97
CA PRO A 172 -24.32 -5.31 -2.40
C PRO A 172 -24.42 -6.73 -2.92
N PRO A 173 -25.35 -7.02 -3.80
CA PRO A 173 -25.28 -8.26 -4.57
C PRO A 173 -24.01 -8.21 -5.42
N ILE A 174 -23.13 -9.20 -5.26
CA ILE A 174 -22.02 -9.43 -6.18
C ILE A 174 -22.61 -10.22 -7.35
N GLU A 175 -23.20 -9.50 -8.31
CA GLU A 175 -23.94 -10.12 -9.41
C GLU A 175 -23.01 -10.64 -10.52
N HIS A 176 -21.90 -9.95 -10.77
CA HIS A 176 -20.96 -10.28 -11.84
C HIS A 176 -19.60 -10.75 -11.31
N ASP A 177 -19.01 -11.75 -11.95
CA ASP A 177 -17.68 -12.28 -11.63
C ASP A 177 -16.56 -11.24 -11.79
N LEU A 178 -16.77 -10.22 -12.61
CA LEU A 178 -15.80 -9.15 -12.86
C LEU A 178 -15.63 -8.20 -11.68
N VAL A 179 -16.66 -7.99 -10.83
CA VAL A 179 -16.57 -7.06 -9.69
C VAL A 179 -15.50 -7.45 -8.68
N PRO A 180 -15.44 -8.70 -8.20
CA PRO A 180 -14.36 -9.14 -7.32
C PRO A 180 -12.98 -9.08 -7.97
N MET A 181 -12.87 -9.37 -9.26
CA MET A 181 -11.61 -9.24 -10.01
C MET A 181 -11.15 -7.79 -10.10
N ALA A 182 -12.05 -6.86 -10.41
CA ALA A 182 -11.76 -5.43 -10.44
C ALA A 182 -11.34 -4.91 -9.07
N ALA A 183 -12.00 -5.36 -8.00
CA ALA A 183 -11.66 -4.98 -6.63
C ALA A 183 -10.25 -5.43 -6.22
N LEU A 184 -9.90 -6.71 -6.48
CA LEU A 184 -8.55 -7.20 -6.23
C LEU A 184 -7.52 -6.54 -7.16
N GLY A 185 -7.90 -6.28 -8.41
CA GLY A 185 -7.07 -5.55 -9.37
C GLY A 185 -6.75 -4.14 -8.91
N ALA A 186 -7.73 -3.41 -8.38
CA ALA A 186 -7.54 -2.07 -7.82
C ALA A 186 -6.55 -2.09 -6.65
N LEU A 187 -6.73 -3.00 -5.68
CA LEU A 187 -5.79 -3.15 -4.56
C LEU A 187 -4.36 -3.37 -5.04
N ARG A 188 -4.19 -4.32 -5.97
CA ARG A 188 -2.89 -4.70 -6.49
C ARG A 188 -2.22 -3.57 -7.27
N ILE A 189 -2.95 -2.95 -8.19
CA ILE A 189 -2.40 -1.90 -9.06
C ILE A 189 -2.04 -0.68 -8.23
N LEU A 190 -2.93 -0.22 -7.34
CA LEU A 190 -2.70 0.99 -6.56
C LEU A 190 -1.67 0.79 -5.45
N MET A 191 -1.58 -0.41 -4.85
CA MET A 191 -0.49 -0.75 -3.94
C MET A 191 0.86 -0.78 -4.68
N GLY A 192 0.93 -1.49 -5.80
CA GLY A 192 2.16 -1.59 -6.59
C GLY A 192 2.62 -0.25 -7.14
N PHE A 193 1.67 0.59 -7.58
CA PHE A 193 1.95 1.96 -8.02
C PHE A 193 2.49 2.80 -6.86
N GLY A 194 1.87 2.79 -5.67
CA GLY A 194 2.36 3.53 -4.51
C GLY A 194 3.81 3.17 -4.17
N ILE A 195 4.13 1.86 -4.07
CA ILE A 195 5.50 1.38 -3.80
C ILE A 195 6.46 1.85 -4.90
N ALA A 196 6.10 1.69 -6.19
CA ALA A 196 6.96 2.09 -7.30
C ALA A 196 7.17 3.61 -7.34
N TYR A 197 6.13 4.38 -7.07
CA TYR A 197 6.17 5.84 -7.06
C TYR A 197 7.04 6.37 -5.91
N THR A 198 6.84 5.86 -4.69
CA THR A 198 7.68 6.21 -3.54
C THR A 198 9.15 5.86 -3.77
N ALA A 199 9.44 4.68 -4.33
CA ALA A 199 10.82 4.31 -4.68
C ALA A 199 11.43 5.27 -5.71
N LEU A 200 10.63 5.73 -6.65
CA LEU A 200 11.06 6.71 -7.65
C LEU A 200 11.33 8.08 -7.02
N THR A 201 10.38 8.64 -6.27
CA THR A 201 10.44 10.01 -5.74
C THR A 201 11.40 10.16 -4.57
N GLU A 202 11.45 9.18 -3.65
CA GLU A 202 12.26 9.30 -2.44
C GLU A 202 13.70 8.76 -2.57
N LYS A 203 14.03 8.02 -3.64
CA LYS A 203 15.33 7.35 -3.77
C LYS A 203 16.00 7.57 -5.14
N LEU A 204 15.27 7.35 -6.22
CA LEU A 204 15.85 7.41 -7.57
C LEU A 204 15.92 8.84 -8.11
N LEU A 205 14.93 9.67 -7.80
CA LEU A 205 14.88 11.08 -8.18
C LEU A 205 15.35 12.02 -7.06
N ASP A 206 15.45 11.52 -5.83
CA ASP A 206 16.00 12.24 -4.68
C ASP A 206 16.93 11.35 -3.85
N PRO A 207 18.12 11.03 -4.36
CA PRO A 207 19.09 10.24 -3.61
C PRO A 207 19.63 10.97 -2.37
N ALA A 208 19.57 12.31 -2.32
CA ALA A 208 20.01 13.08 -1.17
C ALA A 208 19.05 12.93 0.02
N LEU A 209 17.74 12.86 -0.21
CA LEU A 209 16.75 12.55 0.80
C LEU A 209 17.02 11.16 1.40
N ALA A 210 17.22 10.13 0.56
CA ALA A 210 17.56 8.78 1.02
C ALA A 210 18.89 8.74 1.79
N GLN A 211 19.89 9.53 1.38
CA GLN A 211 21.16 9.66 2.08
C GLN A 211 20.96 10.25 3.48
N SER A 212 20.10 11.25 3.66
CA SER A 212 19.77 11.84 4.98
C SER A 212 19.19 10.83 5.95
N LEU A 213 18.39 9.86 5.47
CA LEU A 213 17.89 8.76 6.30
C LEU A 213 19.03 7.85 6.79
N ILE A 214 19.97 7.49 5.90
CA ILE A 214 21.13 6.66 6.26
C ILE A 214 22.01 7.35 7.31
N GLU A 215 22.16 8.67 7.21
CA GLU A 215 22.93 9.46 8.16
C GLU A 215 22.23 9.53 9.54
N ARG A 216 20.91 9.69 9.53
CA ARG A 216 20.09 9.76 10.76
C ARG A 216 19.94 8.40 11.44
N TYR A 217 19.86 7.31 10.65
CA TYR A 217 19.68 5.94 11.12
C TYR A 217 20.78 5.01 10.57
N PRO A 218 22.02 5.11 11.07
CA PRO A 218 23.17 4.35 10.52
C PRO A 218 22.97 2.82 10.53
N GLN A 219 22.07 2.31 11.38
CA GLN A 219 21.72 0.88 11.44
C GLN A 219 21.05 0.34 10.18
N VAL A 220 20.46 1.21 9.33
CA VAL A 220 19.90 0.78 8.05
C VAL A 220 20.95 0.65 6.96
N ALA A 221 22.16 1.18 7.16
CA ALA A 221 23.26 1.18 6.21
C ALA A 221 23.98 -0.18 6.14
N LEU A 222 23.24 -1.24 5.81
CA LEU A 222 23.79 -2.61 5.72
C LEU A 222 24.91 -2.74 4.69
N ASN A 223 24.93 -1.88 3.66
CA ASN A 223 25.97 -1.79 2.64
C ASN A 223 27.37 -1.54 3.22
N ARG A 224 27.48 -0.84 4.34
CA ARG A 224 28.76 -0.51 4.97
C ARG A 224 29.47 -1.75 5.51
N TYR A 225 28.72 -2.79 5.92
CA TYR A 225 29.30 -4.07 6.36
C TYR A 225 29.91 -4.89 5.23
N VAL A 226 29.51 -4.62 3.99
CA VAL A 226 30.01 -5.31 2.78
C VAL A 226 30.84 -4.42 1.87
N GLY A 227 31.17 -3.18 2.31
CA GLY A 227 32.03 -2.26 1.58
C GLY A 227 31.41 -1.65 0.32
N VAL A 228 30.08 -1.62 0.23
CA VAL A 228 29.35 -0.97 -0.88
C VAL A 228 29.08 0.49 -0.52
N SER A 229 29.23 1.41 -1.46
CA SER A 229 28.95 2.84 -1.24
C SER A 229 27.48 3.11 -0.97
N ASP A 230 27.16 4.14 -0.17
CA ASP A 230 25.79 4.54 0.14
C ASP A 230 25.01 4.89 -1.15
N ALA A 231 25.63 5.55 -2.13
CA ALA A 231 25.01 5.85 -3.42
C ALA A 231 24.57 4.58 -4.19
N ALA A 232 25.45 3.56 -4.25
CA ALA A 232 25.11 2.29 -4.89
C ALA A 232 24.01 1.54 -4.14
N PHE A 233 24.01 1.63 -2.81
CA PHE A 233 22.98 1.03 -1.95
C PHE A 233 21.61 1.69 -2.15
N ILE A 234 21.56 3.04 -2.16
CA ILE A 234 20.32 3.81 -2.40
C ILE A 234 19.75 3.47 -3.76
N TRP A 235 20.59 3.46 -4.81
CA TRP A 235 20.15 3.08 -6.16
C TRP A 235 19.64 1.64 -6.20
N ALA A 236 20.31 0.69 -5.57
CA ALA A 236 19.88 -0.70 -5.53
C ALA A 236 18.57 -0.86 -4.75
N ALA A 237 18.40 -0.17 -3.63
CA ALA A 237 17.17 -0.16 -2.84
C ALA A 237 16.00 0.41 -3.66
N GLY A 238 16.16 1.60 -4.24
CA GLY A 238 15.13 2.22 -5.08
C GLY A 238 14.77 1.36 -6.29
N THR A 239 15.77 0.77 -6.98
CA THR A 239 15.53 -0.16 -8.09
C THR A 239 14.77 -1.41 -7.67
N THR A 240 15.10 -1.97 -6.51
CA THR A 240 14.42 -3.16 -5.98
C THR A 240 12.96 -2.85 -5.65
N GLU A 241 12.69 -1.75 -4.97
CA GLU A 241 11.32 -1.36 -4.60
C GLU A 241 10.49 -0.98 -5.83
N LEU A 242 11.06 -0.23 -6.79
CA LEU A 242 10.43 0.04 -8.10
C LEU A 242 10.06 -1.27 -8.80
N THR A 243 10.99 -2.23 -8.84
CA THR A 243 10.78 -3.55 -9.45
C THR A 243 9.67 -4.32 -8.76
N ILE A 244 9.66 -4.36 -7.43
CA ILE A 244 8.59 -5.00 -6.63
C ILE A 244 7.24 -4.37 -6.97
N GLY A 245 7.15 -3.03 -6.97
CA GLY A 245 5.92 -2.33 -7.32
C GLY A 245 5.41 -2.67 -8.72
N LEU A 246 6.30 -2.67 -9.73
CA LEU A 246 5.97 -3.04 -11.11
C LEU A 246 5.52 -4.50 -11.24
N VAL A 247 6.17 -5.43 -10.56
CA VAL A 247 5.79 -6.86 -10.55
C VAL A 247 4.42 -7.03 -9.88
N ILE A 248 4.15 -6.34 -8.76
CA ILE A 248 2.82 -6.32 -8.12
C ILE A 248 1.76 -5.83 -9.10
N MET A 249 1.99 -4.70 -9.77
CA MET A 249 1.05 -4.14 -10.76
C MET A 249 0.77 -5.11 -11.91
N SER A 250 1.78 -5.84 -12.38
CA SER A 250 1.63 -6.83 -13.45
C SER A 250 0.73 -8.02 -13.07
N GLY A 251 0.59 -8.31 -11.78
CA GLY A 251 -0.16 -9.45 -11.25
C GLY A 251 0.57 -10.79 -11.34
N GLN A 252 1.83 -10.77 -11.74
CA GLN A 252 2.65 -11.97 -11.76
C GLN A 252 3.21 -12.25 -10.37
N LEU A 253 3.29 -13.53 -10.01
CA LEU A 253 3.85 -13.99 -8.72
C LEU A 253 3.27 -13.24 -7.50
N THR A 254 2.00 -12.81 -7.53
CA THR A 254 1.40 -11.97 -6.49
C THR A 254 1.62 -12.55 -5.09
N ARG A 255 1.34 -13.84 -4.87
CA ARG A 255 1.46 -14.48 -3.55
C ARG A 255 2.89 -14.49 -3.00
N PRO A 256 3.92 -14.98 -3.73
CA PRO A 256 5.29 -14.92 -3.23
C PRO A 256 5.79 -13.49 -3.02
N VAL A 257 5.42 -12.53 -3.88
CA VAL A 257 5.81 -11.13 -3.70
C VAL A 257 5.16 -10.54 -2.44
N MET A 258 3.88 -10.83 -2.16
CA MET A 258 3.24 -10.41 -0.90
C MET A 258 3.92 -11.02 0.33
N ALA A 259 4.34 -12.28 0.27
CA ALA A 259 5.07 -12.91 1.38
C ALA A 259 6.43 -12.23 1.64
N VAL A 260 7.19 -11.97 0.57
CA VAL A 260 8.47 -11.25 0.68
C VAL A 260 8.24 -9.82 1.20
N GLY A 261 7.26 -9.09 0.66
CA GLY A 261 6.91 -7.75 1.12
C GLY A 261 6.55 -7.72 2.61
N ALA A 262 5.75 -8.69 3.07
CA ALA A 262 5.39 -8.77 4.49
C ALA A 262 6.62 -8.99 5.40
N VAL A 263 7.58 -9.82 4.99
CA VAL A 263 8.83 -10.02 5.73
C VAL A 263 9.66 -8.74 5.77
N LEU A 264 9.78 -8.05 4.64
CA LEU A 264 10.55 -6.80 4.54
C LEU A 264 9.93 -5.70 5.42
N PHE A 265 8.64 -5.44 5.29
CA PHE A 265 7.93 -4.43 6.10
C PHE A 265 7.93 -4.77 7.59
N THR A 266 7.87 -6.06 7.94
CA THR A 266 8.01 -6.48 9.34
C THR A 266 9.43 -6.24 9.87
N SER A 267 10.46 -6.42 9.03
CA SER A 267 11.85 -6.20 9.45
C SER A 267 12.15 -4.73 9.78
N THR A 268 11.54 -3.78 9.07
CA THR A 268 11.72 -2.35 9.30
C THR A 268 11.05 -1.86 10.58
N LEU A 269 10.00 -2.55 11.08
CA LEU A 269 9.38 -2.24 12.38
C LEU A 269 10.38 -2.31 13.54
N PHE A 270 11.37 -3.18 13.47
CA PHE A 270 12.41 -3.29 14.52
C PHE A 270 13.36 -2.08 14.55
N VAL A 271 13.42 -1.33 13.44
CA VAL A 271 14.27 -0.13 13.33
C VAL A 271 13.48 1.13 13.65
N PHE A 272 12.28 1.26 13.09
CA PHE A 272 11.52 2.51 13.07
C PHE A 272 10.33 2.52 14.05
N GLY A 273 9.95 1.37 14.60
CA GLY A 273 8.97 1.27 15.68
C GLY A 273 7.52 1.57 15.24
N TRP A 274 6.77 2.24 16.12
CA TRP A 274 5.31 2.42 15.95
C TRP A 274 4.91 3.28 14.74
N ALA A 275 5.73 4.27 14.38
CA ALA A 275 5.44 5.12 13.22
C ALA A 275 5.42 4.29 11.93
N GLU A 276 6.39 3.38 11.79
CA GLU A 276 6.45 2.41 10.70
C GLU A 276 5.24 1.48 10.69
N LEU A 277 4.84 0.98 11.87
CA LEU A 277 3.65 0.14 11.99
C LEU A 277 2.39 0.90 11.54
N LEU A 278 2.21 2.15 11.97
CA LEU A 278 1.05 2.96 11.62
C LEU A 278 0.93 3.15 10.10
N GLY A 279 2.01 3.57 9.46
CA GLY A 279 2.02 3.80 8.02
C GLY A 279 1.86 2.53 7.21
N HIS A 280 2.44 1.41 7.66
CA HIS A 280 2.35 0.13 6.94
C HIS A 280 1.13 -0.73 7.28
N LEU A 281 0.34 -0.36 8.28
CA LEU A 281 -0.83 -1.16 8.67
C LEU A 281 -1.79 -1.42 7.50
N PRO A 282 -2.14 -0.44 6.65
CA PRO A 282 -2.96 -0.69 5.46
C PRO A 282 -2.31 -1.66 4.47
N PHE A 283 -0.98 -1.58 4.28
CA PHE A 283 -0.24 -2.48 3.40
C PHE A 283 -0.31 -3.93 3.89
N PHE A 284 -0.17 -4.19 5.20
CA PHE A 284 -0.33 -5.53 5.76
C PHE A 284 -1.71 -6.12 5.46
N GLY A 285 -2.76 -5.32 5.55
CA GLY A 285 -4.11 -5.74 5.18
C GLY A 285 -4.22 -6.13 3.70
N ILE A 286 -3.65 -5.33 2.79
CA ILE A 286 -3.63 -5.62 1.36
C ILE A 286 -2.80 -6.88 1.08
N MET A 287 -1.59 -6.96 1.63
CA MET A 287 -0.70 -8.11 1.45
C MET A 287 -1.34 -9.41 1.92
N PHE A 288 -1.98 -9.40 3.08
CA PHE A 288 -2.72 -10.56 3.57
C PHE A 288 -3.79 -11.01 2.56
N LEU A 289 -4.64 -10.09 2.11
CA LEU A 289 -5.71 -10.45 1.18
C LEU A 289 -5.17 -10.93 -0.17
N LEU A 290 -4.20 -10.23 -0.76
CA LEU A 290 -3.61 -10.63 -2.04
C LEU A 290 -2.82 -11.93 -1.95
N PHE A 291 -2.28 -12.28 -0.78
CA PHE A 291 -1.64 -13.56 -0.53
C PHE A 291 -2.63 -14.72 -0.51
N ILE A 292 -3.79 -14.56 0.12
CA ILE A 292 -4.77 -15.64 0.27
C ILE A 292 -5.79 -15.71 -0.87
N ALA A 293 -6.06 -14.60 -1.57
CA ALA A 293 -7.05 -14.57 -2.65
C ALA A 293 -6.57 -15.34 -3.88
N PRO A 294 -7.46 -16.05 -4.60
CA PRO A 294 -7.11 -16.64 -5.89
C PRO A 294 -6.84 -15.53 -6.93
N SER A 295 -5.83 -15.72 -7.75
CA SER A 295 -5.34 -14.67 -8.66
C SER A 295 -5.80 -14.82 -10.11
N ALA A 296 -6.16 -16.03 -10.57
CA ALA A 296 -6.25 -16.31 -12.00
C ALA A 296 -7.65 -16.71 -12.52
N ASP A 297 -8.58 -17.13 -11.65
CA ASP A 297 -9.89 -17.64 -12.07
C ASP A 297 -11.02 -16.77 -11.49
N PRO A 298 -11.75 -16.00 -12.34
CA PRO A 298 -12.84 -15.12 -11.89
C PRO A 298 -13.90 -15.86 -11.06
N SER A 299 -14.23 -17.10 -11.41
CA SER A 299 -15.23 -17.88 -10.70
C SER A 299 -14.74 -18.29 -9.29
N ARG A 300 -13.45 -18.59 -9.14
CA ARG A 300 -12.82 -18.86 -7.83
C ARG A 300 -12.75 -17.61 -6.97
N VAL A 301 -12.34 -16.46 -7.55
CA VAL A 301 -12.30 -15.16 -6.85
C VAL A 301 -13.69 -14.81 -6.32
N ARG A 302 -14.71 -14.90 -7.15
CA ARG A 302 -16.09 -14.64 -6.74
C ARG A 302 -16.54 -15.55 -5.60
N ARG A 303 -16.30 -16.88 -5.71
CA ARG A 303 -16.66 -17.82 -4.63
C ARG A 303 -15.93 -17.52 -3.34
N ALA A 304 -14.64 -17.18 -3.40
CA ALA A 304 -13.81 -16.91 -2.22
C ALA A 304 -14.24 -15.62 -1.49
N LEU A 305 -14.66 -14.58 -2.22
CA LEU A 305 -15.06 -13.29 -1.63
C LEU A 305 -16.56 -13.23 -1.27
N ARG A 306 -17.38 -14.18 -1.72
CA ARG A 306 -18.79 -14.23 -1.29
C ARG A 306 -18.88 -14.39 0.22
N PRO A 307 -19.76 -13.62 0.88
CA PRO A 307 -20.14 -13.92 2.25
C PRO A 307 -20.76 -15.33 2.27
N ALA A 308 -20.34 -16.17 3.20
CA ALA A 308 -21.10 -17.41 3.44
C ALA A 308 -22.51 -17.01 3.87
N ALA A 309 -23.51 -17.72 3.33
CA ALA A 309 -24.91 -17.51 3.65
C ALA A 309 -25.16 -17.62 5.17
#